data_f941ce9cb64d3cebe1c71ba0d63aaa54
#
_entry.id   f941ce9cb64d3cebe1c71ba0d63aaa54
#
_cell.length_a   1.000
_cell.length_b   1.000
_cell.length_c   1.000
_cell.angle_alpha   90.00
_cell.angle_beta   90.00
_cell.angle_gamma   90.00
#
_symmetry.space_group_name_H-M   'P 1'
#
loop_
_entity.id
_entity.type
_entity.pdbx_description
1 polymer ?
#
loop_
_entity_poly.entity_id
_entity_poly.type
_entity_poly.pdbx_seq_one_letter_code
_entity_poly.pdbx_strand_id
1 'polypeptide(L)'
;EIHREKKPVRQFKGRTEKSAKIFYYPMLALIYNGVPSNDKDEIALEICCQLLSNSQKTGILDKLQLDGDIMSVGASQNAMRDAGILMINAIPSFDANQNRWDSHKSVEKIVLSSLRQLQNGEFDEATLEAIKQNMIREYDLQMESNEMKAYILASLFNTGADPSDIVNFKEKVKAVTIDEVKAVAKKYFNDNYLALNIQEAKNLDSKGQKLKKPDYKPIETKKGAKSEYAKWVESIPVNMPEVKYCDFNSIQQKQINTRSKLFYNLNPENDVFTMTLKYGIGTKKMPKLEYAVALMNNAGMLPDIEPLAFKRAMGELNANCTYAVDDNYMYVMMSGYEKDLVKACQLLSKQILFPKLDDKQLQSLIGSAFGSRQMEKSSIGTLESALTSYVLYKDSSDYLQRIPTRDLIDLSITDLTTQFQAAT
;
A
#
# COMPACT_ATOMS: atom_id res chain seq x y z
N GLU A 1 14.81 35.73 2.53
CA GLU A 1 15.36 34.53 3.23
C GLU A 1 14.44 34.18 4.39
N ILE A 2 13.87 32.97 4.41
CA ILE A 2 13.07 32.53 5.55
C ILE A 2 14.06 31.96 6.57
N HIS A 3 14.25 32.62 7.65
CA HIS A 3 15.07 32.13 8.77
C HIS A 3 14.36 30.95 9.42
N ARG A 4 14.90 29.73 9.23
CA ARG A 4 14.37 28.50 9.84
C ARG A 4 15.19 28.20 11.10
N GLU A 5 14.51 28.15 12.23
CA GLU A 5 15.10 27.69 13.47
C GLU A 5 15.14 26.13 13.43
N LYS A 6 16.35 25.55 13.41
CA LYS A 6 16.50 24.11 13.56
C LYS A 6 16.20 23.71 14.99
N LYS A 7 15.11 22.99 15.20
CA LYS A 7 14.80 22.40 16.51
C LYS A 7 15.53 21.07 16.68
N PRO A 8 16.11 20.78 17.84
CA PRO A 8 16.75 19.48 18.08
C PRO A 8 15.72 18.37 18.00
N VAL A 9 16.06 17.30 17.26
CA VAL A 9 15.25 16.10 17.14
C VAL A 9 15.32 15.32 18.46
N ARG A 10 14.15 15.06 19.05
CA ARG A 10 14.08 14.26 20.27
C ARG A 10 14.42 12.81 19.95
N GLN A 11 15.45 12.29 20.61
CA GLN A 11 15.82 10.88 20.51
C GLN A 11 15.06 10.06 21.57
N PHE A 12 14.59 8.89 21.16
CA PHE A 12 14.04 7.91 22.12
C PHE A 12 15.18 7.33 22.96
N LYS A 13 14.89 7.08 24.24
CA LYS A 13 15.82 6.43 25.19
C LYS A 13 15.11 5.25 25.80
N GLY A 14 15.50 4.05 25.35
CA GLY A 14 14.80 2.82 25.69
C GLY A 14 13.38 2.75 25.07
N ARG A 15 12.69 1.66 25.37
CA ARG A 15 11.29 1.48 24.99
C ARG A 15 10.40 2.47 25.78
N THR A 16 9.71 3.31 25.08
CA THR A 16 8.68 4.22 25.65
C THR A 16 7.30 3.72 25.20
N GLU A 17 6.33 3.65 26.10
CA GLU A 17 4.98 3.23 25.79
C GLU A 17 3.99 4.39 25.95
N LYS A 18 3.09 4.50 24.98
CA LYS A 18 1.93 5.40 25.03
C LYS A 18 0.70 4.61 24.56
N SER A 19 -0.45 4.97 25.14
CA SER A 19 -1.73 4.36 24.77
C SER A 19 -2.75 5.44 24.49
N ALA A 20 -3.61 5.19 23.49
CA ALA A 20 -4.74 6.05 23.16
C ALA A 20 -5.94 5.18 22.76
N LYS A 21 -7.15 5.69 23.01
CA LYS A 21 -8.41 5.07 22.57
C LYS A 21 -8.99 5.93 21.46
N ILE A 22 -8.78 5.55 20.22
CA ILE A 22 -9.08 6.43 19.07
C ILE A 22 -9.93 5.73 18.01
N PHE A 23 -9.70 4.42 17.76
CA PHE A 23 -10.33 3.69 16.67
C PHE A 23 -11.23 2.56 17.15
N TYR A 24 -11.99 2.01 16.23
CA TYR A 24 -12.87 0.86 16.43
C TYR A 24 -12.14 -0.49 16.46
N TYR A 25 -10.87 -0.50 16.08
CA TYR A 25 -9.98 -1.66 16.17
C TYR A 25 -8.64 -1.27 16.78
N PRO A 26 -7.96 -2.20 17.46
CA PRO A 26 -6.66 -1.95 18.02
C PRO A 26 -5.58 -1.85 16.94
N MET A 27 -4.56 -1.04 17.17
CA MET A 27 -3.38 -0.95 16.32
C MET A 27 -2.13 -0.72 17.17
N LEU A 28 -1.05 -1.38 16.81
CA LEU A 28 0.28 -1.14 17.35
C LEU A 28 1.09 -0.35 16.34
N ALA A 29 1.72 0.75 16.77
CA ALA A 29 2.75 1.42 15.99
C ALA A 29 4.07 1.41 16.76
N LEU A 30 5.12 0.83 16.17
CA LEU A 30 6.49 0.95 16.67
C LEU A 30 7.19 2.04 15.86
N ILE A 31 7.62 3.10 16.55
CA ILE A 31 8.19 4.29 15.92
C ILE A 31 9.63 4.46 16.40
N TYR A 32 10.56 4.51 15.45
CA TYR A 32 11.99 4.71 15.66
C TYR A 32 12.44 6.06 15.08
N ASN A 33 13.54 6.57 15.59
CA ASN A 33 14.21 7.69 14.95
C ASN A 33 14.84 7.20 13.64
N GLY A 34 14.49 7.85 12.53
CA GLY A 34 15.08 7.63 11.21
C GLY A 34 16.12 8.70 10.87
N VAL A 35 16.42 8.84 9.60
CA VAL A 35 17.40 9.78 9.06
C VAL A 35 16.73 10.92 8.30
N PRO A 36 17.37 12.09 8.22
CA PRO A 36 16.93 13.13 7.30
C PRO A 36 17.12 12.69 5.85
N SER A 37 16.45 13.38 4.94
CA SER A 37 16.64 13.19 3.49
C SER A 37 18.09 13.51 3.13
N ASN A 38 18.64 12.76 2.17
CA ASN A 38 20.05 12.77 1.75
C ASN A 38 21.06 12.22 2.78
N ASP A 39 20.63 11.60 3.84
CA ASP A 39 21.55 10.83 4.66
C ASP A 39 22.07 9.62 3.87
N LYS A 40 23.32 9.27 4.10
CA LYS A 40 23.95 8.12 3.41
C LYS A 40 23.23 6.80 3.66
N ASP A 41 22.55 6.67 4.80
CA ASP A 41 21.84 5.46 5.21
C ASP A 41 20.36 5.44 4.69
N GLU A 42 19.89 6.50 4.04
CA GLU A 42 18.48 6.66 3.64
C GLU A 42 17.99 5.52 2.74
N ILE A 43 18.73 5.22 1.66
CA ILE A 43 18.33 4.17 0.69
C ILE A 43 18.41 2.78 1.31
N ALA A 44 19.46 2.51 2.10
CA ALA A 44 19.58 1.23 2.77
C ALA A 44 18.46 1.03 3.82
N LEU A 45 18.02 2.10 4.50
CA LEU A 45 16.86 2.08 5.40
C LEU A 45 15.55 1.83 4.66
N GLU A 46 15.36 2.45 3.49
CA GLU A 46 14.18 2.18 2.65
C GLU A 46 14.15 0.70 2.24
N ILE A 47 15.28 0.15 1.81
CA ILE A 47 15.41 -1.29 1.51
C ILE A 47 15.11 -2.14 2.75
N CYS A 48 15.54 -1.75 3.95
CA CYS A 48 15.15 -2.42 5.19
C CYS A 48 13.63 -2.44 5.38
N CYS A 49 12.95 -1.31 5.15
CA CYS A 49 11.49 -1.25 5.23
C CYS A 49 10.82 -2.15 4.18
N GLN A 50 11.34 -2.19 2.95
CA GLN A 50 10.83 -3.06 1.88
C GLN A 50 11.09 -4.56 2.17
N LEU A 51 12.22 -4.91 2.81
CA LEU A 51 12.50 -6.28 3.28
C LEU A 51 11.56 -6.70 4.41
N LEU A 52 11.08 -5.75 5.20
CA LEU A 52 10.09 -6.01 6.24
C LEU A 52 8.69 -6.14 5.66
N SER A 53 8.27 -5.20 4.83
CA SER A 53 6.94 -5.20 4.19
C SER A 53 6.98 -4.40 2.90
N ASN A 54 6.43 -4.96 1.83
CA ASN A 54 6.44 -4.34 0.51
C ASN A 54 5.12 -4.56 -0.26
N SER A 55 4.96 -3.88 -1.39
CA SER A 55 3.77 -3.93 -2.23
C SER A 55 3.47 -5.34 -2.78
N GLN A 56 4.50 -6.17 -2.96
CA GLN A 56 4.37 -7.55 -3.45
C GLN A 56 4.04 -8.55 -2.34
N LYS A 57 4.04 -8.13 -1.06
CA LYS A 57 3.80 -8.99 0.10
C LYS A 57 4.81 -10.14 0.23
N THR A 58 6.08 -9.84 0.00
CA THR A 58 7.19 -10.81 0.11
C THR A 58 8.11 -10.56 1.31
N GLY A 59 7.85 -9.50 2.08
CA GLY A 59 8.65 -9.13 3.23
C GLY A 59 8.48 -10.07 4.43
N ILE A 60 9.38 -9.96 5.39
CA ILE A 60 9.41 -10.79 6.61
C ILE A 60 8.12 -10.62 7.42
N LEU A 61 7.62 -9.39 7.56
CA LEU A 61 6.35 -9.10 8.24
C LEU A 61 5.14 -9.48 7.39
N ASP A 62 5.24 -9.39 6.06
CA ASP A 62 4.16 -9.76 5.16
C ASP A 62 3.80 -11.24 5.30
N LYS A 63 4.78 -12.09 5.60
CA LYS A 63 4.55 -13.51 5.90
C LYS A 63 3.58 -13.68 7.06
N LEU A 64 3.70 -12.87 8.12
CA LEU A 64 2.80 -12.94 9.28
C LEU A 64 1.36 -12.59 8.90
N GLN A 65 1.18 -11.67 7.94
CA GLN A 65 -0.14 -11.35 7.40
C GLN A 65 -0.68 -12.49 6.53
N LEU A 66 0.16 -13.11 5.71
CA LEU A 66 -0.21 -14.26 4.88
C LEU A 66 -0.56 -15.49 5.72
N ASP A 67 0.14 -15.70 6.82
CA ASP A 67 -0.10 -16.81 7.76
C ASP A 67 -1.31 -16.53 8.70
N GLY A 68 -1.87 -15.32 8.67
CA GLY A 68 -3.02 -14.91 9.50
C GLY A 68 -2.67 -14.55 10.94
N ASP A 69 -1.39 -14.48 11.29
CA ASP A 69 -0.92 -14.13 12.65
C ASP A 69 -1.15 -12.64 12.97
N ILE A 70 -1.17 -11.79 11.96
CA ILE A 70 -1.48 -10.36 12.04
C ILE A 70 -2.46 -10.02 10.90
N MET A 71 -3.50 -9.25 11.19
CA MET A 71 -4.48 -8.85 10.16
C MET A 71 -3.87 -7.96 9.08
N SER A 72 -3.06 -7.00 9.47
CA SER A 72 -2.37 -6.08 8.56
C SER A 72 -1.08 -5.59 9.17
N VAL A 73 -0.05 -5.45 8.36
CA VAL A 73 1.23 -4.92 8.78
C VAL A 73 1.88 -4.14 7.65
N GLY A 74 2.63 -3.11 8.01
CA GLY A 74 3.43 -2.33 7.09
C GLY A 74 4.63 -1.72 7.78
N ALA A 75 5.72 -1.57 7.06
CA ALA A 75 6.92 -0.86 7.48
C ALA A 75 7.17 0.30 6.52
N SER A 76 7.54 1.45 7.03
CA SER A 76 7.78 2.64 6.22
C SER A 76 8.84 3.55 6.82
N GLN A 77 9.55 4.25 5.95
CA GLN A 77 10.43 5.34 6.27
C GLN A 77 9.79 6.66 5.81
N ASN A 78 9.93 7.69 6.62
CA ASN A 78 9.60 9.05 6.22
C ASN A 78 10.79 9.94 6.53
N ALA A 79 11.64 10.17 5.53
CA ALA A 79 12.78 11.06 5.60
C ALA A 79 12.30 12.49 5.28
N MET A 80 12.52 13.40 6.20
CA MET A 80 12.21 14.81 6.07
C MET A 80 13.51 15.61 6.06
N ARG A 81 13.45 16.90 5.81
CA ARG A 81 14.61 17.78 5.66
C ARG A 81 15.64 17.71 6.82
N ASP A 82 15.18 17.74 8.07
CA ASP A 82 16.05 17.84 9.25
C ASP A 82 16.01 16.58 10.12
N ALA A 83 15.10 15.65 9.86
CA ALA A 83 14.90 14.44 10.64
C ALA A 83 14.15 13.39 9.83
N GLY A 84 14.08 12.18 10.33
CA GLY A 84 13.23 11.12 9.79
C GLY A 84 12.63 10.25 10.88
N ILE A 85 11.65 9.48 10.50
CA ILE A 85 11.04 8.45 11.34
C ILE A 85 10.95 7.13 10.57
N LEU A 86 11.10 6.03 11.29
CA LEU A 86 10.76 4.70 10.82
C LEU A 86 9.53 4.25 11.58
N MET A 87 8.57 3.66 10.90
CA MET A 87 7.31 3.24 11.51
C MET A 87 6.94 1.84 11.06
N ILE A 88 6.60 1.00 12.03
CA ILE A 88 5.99 -0.30 11.78
C ILE A 88 4.60 -0.25 12.38
N ASN A 89 3.58 -0.36 11.53
CA ASN A 89 2.19 -0.40 11.93
C ASN A 89 1.69 -1.84 11.82
N ALA A 90 0.99 -2.31 12.84
CA ALA A 90 0.42 -3.65 12.85
C ALA A 90 -0.99 -3.62 13.47
N ILE A 91 -1.94 -4.23 12.78
CA ILE A 91 -3.29 -4.47 13.29
C ILE A 91 -3.34 -5.92 13.76
N PRO A 92 -3.61 -6.16 15.05
CA PRO A 92 -3.72 -7.51 15.60
C PRO A 92 -4.74 -8.37 14.85
N SER A 93 -4.59 -9.69 14.87
CA SER A 93 -5.62 -10.61 14.40
C SER A 93 -6.83 -10.60 15.30
N PHE A 94 -8.00 -10.85 14.72
CA PHE A 94 -9.26 -10.96 15.43
C PHE A 94 -9.70 -12.42 15.48
N ASP A 95 -9.80 -12.97 16.68
CA ASP A 95 -10.37 -14.30 16.90
C ASP A 95 -11.90 -14.19 16.97
N ALA A 96 -12.57 -14.59 15.91
CA ALA A 96 -14.02 -14.55 15.79
C ALA A 96 -14.73 -15.49 16.80
N ASN A 97 -14.10 -16.62 17.16
CA ASN A 97 -14.66 -17.59 18.11
C ASN A 97 -14.66 -17.05 19.54
N GLN A 98 -13.62 -16.29 19.90
CA GLN A 98 -13.48 -15.66 21.21
C GLN A 98 -13.99 -14.22 21.21
N ASN A 99 -14.39 -13.69 20.07
CA ASN A 99 -14.81 -12.29 19.86
C ASN A 99 -13.82 -11.29 20.49
N ARG A 100 -12.53 -11.48 20.21
CA ARG A 100 -11.47 -10.65 20.77
C ARG A 100 -10.30 -10.48 19.80
N TRP A 101 -9.61 -9.35 19.97
CA TRP A 101 -8.34 -9.04 19.31
C TRP A 101 -7.17 -9.64 20.08
N ASP A 102 -6.12 -9.98 19.36
CA ASP A 102 -4.83 -10.30 19.98
C ASP A 102 -4.26 -9.10 20.74
N SER A 103 -3.45 -9.38 21.74
CA SER A 103 -2.88 -8.32 22.56
C SER A 103 -1.76 -7.57 21.83
N HIS A 104 -1.64 -6.25 22.06
CA HIS A 104 -0.52 -5.46 21.55
C HIS A 104 0.84 -6.04 21.95
N LYS A 105 0.97 -6.62 23.14
CA LYS A 105 2.22 -7.27 23.60
C LYS A 105 2.59 -8.50 22.78
N SER A 106 1.59 -9.30 22.40
CA SER A 106 1.81 -10.46 21.53
C SER A 106 2.31 -10.01 20.16
N VAL A 107 1.61 -9.03 19.56
CA VAL A 107 1.97 -8.46 18.25
C VAL A 107 3.36 -7.80 18.29
N GLU A 108 3.65 -7.01 19.32
CA GLU A 108 4.97 -6.39 19.51
C GLU A 108 6.08 -7.44 19.55
N LYS A 109 5.88 -8.53 20.29
CA LYS A 109 6.86 -9.62 20.38
C LYS A 109 7.15 -10.25 19.02
N ILE A 110 6.11 -10.49 18.22
CA ILE A 110 6.24 -11.09 16.89
C ILE A 110 6.97 -10.12 15.95
N VAL A 111 6.59 -8.84 15.94
CA VAL A 111 7.24 -7.80 15.13
C VAL A 111 8.72 -7.65 15.51
N LEU A 112 9.04 -7.59 16.80
CA LEU A 112 10.44 -7.51 17.26
C LEU A 112 11.26 -8.76 16.88
N SER A 113 10.64 -9.93 16.84
CA SER A 113 11.29 -11.14 16.34
C SER A 113 11.66 -11.02 14.85
N SER A 114 10.74 -10.48 14.04
CA SER A 114 10.96 -10.22 12.62
C SER A 114 12.06 -9.17 12.37
N LEU A 115 12.14 -8.15 13.21
CA LEU A 115 13.26 -7.20 13.16
C LEU A 115 14.61 -7.84 13.45
N ARG A 116 14.67 -8.80 14.39
CA ARG A 116 15.90 -9.56 14.63
C ARG A 116 16.31 -10.43 13.44
N GLN A 117 15.36 -11.02 12.74
CA GLN A 117 15.63 -11.75 11.49
C GLN A 117 16.30 -10.83 10.46
N LEU A 118 15.74 -9.62 10.25
CA LEU A 118 16.35 -8.62 9.37
C LEU A 118 17.78 -8.25 9.82
N GLN A 119 17.98 -7.96 11.11
CA GLN A 119 19.27 -7.60 11.70
C GLN A 119 20.33 -8.71 11.57
N ASN A 120 19.90 -9.97 11.61
CA ASN A 120 20.77 -11.12 11.44
C ASN A 120 21.04 -11.44 9.97
N GLY A 121 20.29 -10.83 9.03
CA GLY A 121 20.37 -11.14 7.60
C GLY A 121 19.69 -12.47 7.26
N GLU A 122 18.63 -12.83 7.97
CA GLU A 122 17.85 -14.05 7.72
C GLU A 122 16.89 -13.83 6.55
N PHE A 123 17.43 -13.41 5.41
CA PHE A 123 16.78 -13.29 4.12
C PHE A 123 17.79 -13.66 3.03
N ASP A 124 17.30 -14.16 1.91
CA ASP A 124 18.17 -14.57 0.81
C ASP A 124 18.54 -13.38 -0.11
N GLU A 125 19.65 -13.51 -0.82
CA GLU A 125 20.14 -12.50 -1.76
C GLU A 125 19.14 -12.27 -2.90
N ALA A 126 18.44 -13.32 -3.34
CA ALA A 126 17.44 -13.23 -4.39
C ALA A 126 16.27 -12.32 -3.97
N THR A 127 15.85 -12.39 -2.71
CA THR A 127 14.83 -11.49 -2.15
C THR A 127 15.31 -10.02 -2.16
N LEU A 128 16.55 -9.77 -1.75
CA LEU A 128 17.12 -8.41 -1.78
C LEU A 128 17.17 -7.87 -3.21
N GLU A 129 17.66 -8.66 -4.16
CA GLU A 129 17.74 -8.25 -5.56
C GLU A 129 16.34 -8.04 -6.19
N ALA A 130 15.36 -8.88 -5.87
CA ALA A 130 13.98 -8.67 -6.32
C ALA A 130 13.38 -7.35 -5.78
N ILE A 131 13.65 -7.00 -4.52
CA ILE A 131 13.23 -5.73 -3.93
C ILE A 131 13.90 -4.54 -4.65
N LYS A 132 15.22 -4.59 -4.86
CA LYS A 132 15.95 -3.54 -5.59
C LYS A 132 15.39 -3.34 -6.99
N GLN A 133 15.15 -4.42 -7.72
CA GLN A 133 14.57 -4.36 -9.07
C GLN A 133 13.14 -3.81 -9.06
N ASN A 134 12.34 -4.16 -8.04
CA ASN A 134 11.00 -3.61 -7.88
C ASN A 134 11.04 -2.09 -7.63
N MET A 135 11.92 -1.62 -6.74
CA MET A 135 12.11 -0.19 -6.48
C MET A 135 12.52 0.57 -7.74
N ILE A 136 13.43 0.01 -8.54
CA ILE A 136 13.87 0.60 -9.81
C ILE A 136 12.72 0.65 -10.81
N ARG A 137 11.93 -0.42 -10.93
CA ARG A 137 10.77 -0.46 -11.82
C ARG A 137 9.69 0.54 -11.40
N GLU A 138 9.37 0.64 -10.11
CA GLU A 138 8.42 1.64 -9.61
C GLU A 138 8.89 3.06 -9.89
N TYR A 139 10.19 3.30 -9.76
CA TYR A 139 10.79 4.57 -10.14
C TYR A 139 10.65 4.85 -11.64
N ASP A 140 10.88 3.86 -12.51
CA ASP A 140 10.70 4.01 -13.96
C ASP A 140 9.25 4.37 -14.32
N LEU A 141 8.28 3.70 -13.71
CA LEU A 141 6.85 4.02 -13.88
C LEU A 141 6.50 5.44 -13.40
N GLN A 142 7.07 5.89 -12.28
CA GLN A 142 6.86 7.26 -11.80
C GLN A 142 7.46 8.30 -12.77
N MET A 143 8.58 7.97 -13.41
CA MET A 143 9.24 8.84 -14.39
C MET A 143 8.50 8.93 -15.73
N GLU A 144 7.49 8.12 -16.01
CA GLU A 144 6.60 8.30 -17.14
C GLU A 144 5.69 9.54 -16.99
N SER A 145 5.34 9.89 -15.75
CA SER A 145 4.43 11.00 -15.45
C SER A 145 5.18 12.32 -15.26
N ASN A 146 4.83 13.34 -16.07
CA ASN A 146 5.36 14.70 -15.90
C ASN A 146 4.94 15.33 -14.57
N GLU A 147 3.75 14.98 -14.06
CA GLU A 147 3.29 15.42 -12.74
C GLU A 147 4.19 14.83 -11.63
N MET A 148 4.49 13.54 -11.69
CA MET A 148 5.39 12.89 -10.73
C MET A 148 6.82 13.44 -10.81
N LYS A 149 7.34 13.69 -12.02
CA LYS A 149 8.64 14.36 -12.20
C LYS A 149 8.67 15.73 -11.51
N ALA A 150 7.64 16.55 -11.69
CA ALA A 150 7.53 17.85 -11.04
C ALA A 150 7.40 17.73 -9.52
N TYR A 151 6.63 16.76 -9.04
CA TYR A 151 6.48 16.48 -7.60
C TYR A 151 7.80 16.06 -6.97
N ILE A 152 8.55 15.16 -7.60
CA ILE A 152 9.85 14.69 -7.11
C ILE A 152 10.84 15.86 -7.07
N LEU A 153 10.92 16.68 -8.11
CA LEU A 153 11.77 17.87 -8.14
C LEU A 153 11.42 18.86 -7.02
N ALA A 154 10.13 19.12 -6.80
CA ALA A 154 9.68 19.98 -5.71
C ALA A 154 10.00 19.38 -4.33
N SER A 155 9.90 18.07 -4.17
CA SER A 155 10.25 17.36 -2.94
C SER A 155 11.75 17.49 -2.64
N LEU A 156 12.62 17.24 -3.62
CA LEU A 156 14.06 17.40 -3.50
C LEU A 156 14.43 18.83 -3.11
N PHE A 157 13.83 19.82 -3.75
CA PHE A 157 14.04 21.21 -3.39
C PHE A 157 13.64 21.50 -1.94
N ASN A 158 12.48 21.00 -1.49
CA ASN A 158 11.99 21.20 -0.13
C ASN A 158 12.86 20.51 0.93
N THR A 159 13.42 19.36 0.63
CA THR A 159 14.31 18.62 1.53
C THR A 159 15.75 19.14 1.48
N GLY A 160 16.10 19.94 0.47
CA GLY A 160 17.44 20.44 0.23
C GLY A 160 18.36 19.40 -0.41
N ALA A 161 17.76 18.42 -1.08
CA ALA A 161 18.44 17.40 -1.84
C ALA A 161 19.05 17.94 -3.14
N ASP A 162 20.08 17.27 -3.63
CA ASP A 162 20.67 17.59 -4.92
C ASP A 162 19.77 17.03 -6.05
N PRO A 163 19.42 17.83 -7.07
CA PRO A 163 18.67 17.31 -8.22
C PRO A 163 19.32 16.13 -8.93
N SER A 164 20.64 15.96 -8.83
CA SER A 164 21.36 14.79 -9.36
C SER A 164 20.94 13.47 -8.68
N ASP A 165 20.32 13.52 -7.51
CA ASP A 165 19.81 12.34 -6.82
C ASP A 165 18.73 11.61 -7.61
N ILE A 166 17.98 12.33 -8.47
CA ILE A 166 17.03 11.73 -9.42
C ILE A 166 17.78 10.79 -10.38
N VAL A 167 18.87 11.29 -10.98
CA VAL A 167 19.63 10.54 -11.99
C VAL A 167 20.34 9.34 -11.35
N ASN A 168 20.85 9.52 -10.14
CA ASN A 168 21.67 8.53 -9.45
C ASN A 168 20.86 7.52 -8.61
N PHE A 169 19.54 7.66 -8.50
CA PHE A 169 18.70 6.82 -7.66
C PHE A 169 18.88 5.33 -7.95
N LYS A 170 18.80 4.93 -9.21
CA LYS A 170 18.93 3.53 -9.61
C LYS A 170 20.29 2.92 -9.23
N GLU A 171 21.36 3.68 -9.44
CA GLU A 171 22.71 3.22 -9.10
C GLU A 171 22.91 3.12 -7.59
N LYS A 172 22.37 4.07 -6.84
CA LYS A 172 22.37 4.00 -5.35
C LYS A 172 21.62 2.77 -4.84
N VAL A 173 20.44 2.47 -5.40
CA VAL A 173 19.68 1.26 -5.03
C VAL A 173 20.45 -0.01 -5.35
N LYS A 174 21.05 -0.12 -6.56
CA LYS A 174 21.84 -1.29 -6.97
C LYS A 174 23.06 -1.52 -6.07
N ALA A 175 23.69 -0.45 -5.60
CA ALA A 175 24.93 -0.51 -4.83
C ALA A 175 24.74 -1.06 -3.42
N VAL A 176 23.51 -1.04 -2.85
CA VAL A 176 23.27 -1.49 -1.48
C VAL A 176 23.57 -2.99 -1.33
N THR A 177 24.36 -3.33 -0.32
CA THR A 177 24.78 -4.69 0.00
C THR A 177 24.01 -5.28 1.19
N ILE A 178 24.04 -6.61 1.34
CA ILE A 178 23.46 -7.30 2.50
C ILE A 178 24.10 -6.80 3.80
N ASP A 179 25.40 -6.59 3.83
CA ASP A 179 26.10 -6.13 5.03
C ASP A 179 25.70 -4.69 5.42
N GLU A 180 25.48 -3.82 4.44
CA GLU A 180 24.90 -2.50 4.69
C GLU A 180 23.50 -2.58 5.29
N VAL A 181 22.61 -3.40 4.69
CA VAL A 181 21.26 -3.64 5.22
C VAL A 181 21.32 -4.11 6.67
N LYS A 182 22.16 -5.09 6.99
CA LYS A 182 22.35 -5.59 8.36
C LYS A 182 22.87 -4.52 9.32
N ALA A 183 23.85 -3.74 8.88
CA ALA A 183 24.44 -2.68 9.69
C ALA A 183 23.41 -1.58 10.00
N VAL A 184 22.68 -1.15 8.98
CA VAL A 184 21.63 -0.13 9.08
C VAL A 184 20.45 -0.65 9.93
N ALA A 185 20.00 -1.89 9.72
CA ALA A 185 18.95 -2.48 10.52
C ALA A 185 19.30 -2.53 12.01
N LYS A 186 20.54 -2.94 12.37
CA LYS A 186 21.03 -2.93 13.76
C LYS A 186 21.12 -1.52 14.35
N LYS A 187 21.50 -0.54 13.54
CA LYS A 187 21.70 0.83 13.98
C LYS A 187 20.37 1.53 14.32
N TYR A 188 19.33 1.32 13.51
CA TYR A 188 18.10 2.11 13.59
C TYR A 188 16.93 1.37 14.23
N PHE A 189 16.77 0.06 14.01
CA PHE A 189 15.75 -0.75 14.68
C PHE A 189 16.26 -1.33 16.00
N ASN A 190 16.75 -0.45 16.88
CA ASN A 190 17.32 -0.81 18.18
C ASN A 190 16.26 -0.73 19.29
N ASP A 191 16.69 -0.87 20.56
CA ASP A 191 15.80 -0.86 21.73
C ASP A 191 15.26 0.55 22.09
N ASN A 192 15.60 1.60 21.32
CA ASN A 192 15.14 2.98 21.56
C ASN A 192 13.98 3.30 20.62
N TYR A 193 12.76 3.05 21.07
CA TYR A 193 11.56 3.29 20.26
C TYR A 193 10.34 3.67 21.10
N LEU A 194 9.35 4.23 20.43
CA LEU A 194 8.02 4.45 20.97
C LEU A 194 7.08 3.34 20.52
N ALA A 195 6.51 2.60 21.49
CA ALA A 195 5.38 1.72 21.26
C ALA A 195 4.09 2.50 21.51
N LEU A 196 3.36 2.81 20.46
CA LEU A 196 2.06 3.46 20.52
C LEU A 196 0.95 2.42 20.40
N ASN A 197 0.28 2.16 21.53
CA ASN A 197 -0.83 1.21 21.62
C ASN A 197 -2.16 1.96 21.38
N ILE A 198 -2.72 1.82 20.21
CA ILE A 198 -4.05 2.34 19.90
C ILE A 198 -5.05 1.26 20.28
N GLN A 199 -5.91 1.56 21.24
CA GLN A 199 -6.92 0.65 21.75
C GLN A 199 -8.28 0.91 21.10
N GLU A 200 -9.07 -0.15 20.99
CA GLU A 200 -10.47 -0.05 20.57
C GLU A 200 -11.25 0.88 21.50
N ALA A 201 -11.96 1.83 20.94
CA ALA A 201 -12.89 2.70 21.65
C ALA A 201 -14.33 2.26 21.39
N LYS A 202 -14.92 1.49 22.30
CA LYS A 202 -16.32 1.02 22.19
C LYS A 202 -17.33 2.16 22.19
N ASN A 203 -17.01 3.27 22.85
CA ASN A 203 -17.77 4.51 22.81
C ASN A 203 -16.75 5.66 22.81
N LEU A 204 -16.64 6.37 21.72
CA LEU A 204 -16.03 7.70 21.74
C LEU A 204 -17.01 8.60 22.50
N ASP A 205 -16.78 8.73 23.81
CA ASP A 205 -17.60 9.60 24.64
C ASP A 205 -17.55 10.99 24.01
N SER A 206 -18.67 11.47 23.49
CA SER A 206 -18.81 12.83 22.94
C SER A 206 -18.58 13.91 24.00
N LYS A 207 -18.36 13.50 25.25
CA LYS A 207 -17.90 14.32 26.37
C LYS A 207 -16.38 14.51 26.44
N GLY A 208 -15.64 14.09 25.41
CA GLY A 208 -14.22 14.46 25.25
C GLY A 208 -14.06 15.95 25.42
N GLN A 209 -13.01 16.37 26.14
CA GLN A 209 -12.69 17.77 26.36
C GLN A 209 -12.91 18.54 25.07
N LYS A 210 -13.91 19.43 25.04
CA LYS A 210 -14.09 20.36 23.94
C LYS A 210 -12.78 21.14 23.86
N LEU A 211 -11.96 20.83 22.86
CA LEU A 211 -10.77 21.62 22.57
C LEU A 211 -11.25 23.08 22.47
N LYS A 212 -10.85 23.92 23.42
CA LYS A 212 -11.11 25.35 23.33
C LYS A 212 -10.45 25.79 22.03
N LYS A 213 -11.28 26.22 21.07
CA LYS A 213 -10.77 26.83 19.87
C LYS A 213 -9.91 28.02 20.31
N PRO A 214 -8.61 28.06 19.95
CA PRO A 214 -7.81 29.21 20.31
C PRO A 214 -8.47 30.49 19.75
N ASP A 215 -8.38 31.60 20.45
CA ASP A 215 -8.84 32.89 19.97
C ASP A 215 -8.05 33.23 18.68
N TYR A 216 -8.57 32.80 17.56
CA TYR A 216 -7.98 33.06 16.27
C TYR A 216 -8.54 34.40 15.76
N LYS A 217 -7.71 35.38 15.70
CA LYS A 217 -7.99 36.59 14.92
C LYS A 217 -7.60 36.30 13.47
N PRO A 218 -8.56 36.31 12.52
CA PRO A 218 -8.23 36.15 11.12
C PRO A 218 -7.19 37.20 10.71
N ILE A 219 -6.13 36.78 10.06
CA ILE A 219 -5.20 37.71 9.43
C ILE A 219 -5.98 38.43 8.32
N GLU A 220 -6.09 39.76 8.42
CA GLU A 220 -6.68 40.57 7.36
C GLU A 220 -5.82 40.45 6.10
N THR A 221 -6.31 39.68 5.11
CA THR A 221 -5.67 39.60 3.81
C THR A 221 -6.07 40.81 2.96
N LYS A 222 -5.12 41.59 2.49
CA LYS A 222 -5.37 42.65 1.52
C LYS A 222 -5.72 41.98 0.20
N LYS A 223 -7.00 42.02 -0.21
CA LYS A 223 -7.45 41.51 -1.52
C LYS A 223 -6.61 42.15 -2.62
N GLY A 224 -6.02 41.32 -3.48
CA GLY A 224 -5.23 41.75 -4.63
C GLY A 224 -3.76 42.15 -4.33
N ALA A 225 -3.32 42.09 -3.07
CA ALA A 225 -1.90 42.29 -2.76
C ALA A 225 -1.07 41.09 -3.19
N LYS A 226 -0.11 41.31 -4.06
CA LYS A 226 0.84 40.28 -4.50
C LYS A 226 2.23 40.63 -3.98
N SER A 227 2.95 39.65 -3.48
CA SER A 227 4.37 39.80 -3.15
C SER A 227 5.19 40.02 -4.40
N GLU A 228 6.38 40.61 -4.30
CA GLU A 228 7.30 40.76 -5.43
C GLU A 228 7.64 39.39 -6.05
N TYR A 229 7.77 38.36 -5.23
CA TYR A 229 7.95 36.97 -5.68
C TYR A 229 6.76 36.49 -6.52
N ALA A 230 5.53 36.73 -6.08
CA ALA A 230 4.34 36.36 -6.85
C ALA A 230 4.26 37.08 -8.20
N LYS A 231 4.60 38.38 -8.23
CA LYS A 231 4.69 39.14 -9.48
C LYS A 231 5.77 38.61 -10.41
N TRP A 232 6.93 38.21 -9.85
CA TRP A 232 7.99 37.59 -10.61
C TRP A 232 7.56 36.24 -11.20
N VAL A 233 6.94 35.35 -10.42
CA VAL A 233 6.41 34.06 -10.89
C VAL A 233 5.41 34.28 -12.04
N GLU A 234 4.50 35.24 -11.90
CA GLU A 234 3.52 35.58 -12.96
C GLU A 234 4.17 36.17 -14.20
N SER A 235 5.36 36.78 -14.09
CA SER A 235 6.10 37.31 -15.23
C SER A 235 6.88 36.26 -16.02
N ILE A 236 7.01 35.04 -15.49
CA ILE A 236 7.70 33.93 -16.20
C ILE A 236 6.86 33.58 -17.43
N PRO A 237 7.44 33.62 -18.64
CA PRO A 237 6.71 33.24 -19.84
C PRO A 237 6.26 31.78 -19.76
N VAL A 238 4.96 31.55 -19.82
CA VAL A 238 4.40 30.20 -19.89
C VAL A 238 4.28 29.81 -21.35
N ASN A 239 5.21 29.00 -21.84
CA ASN A 239 5.04 28.34 -23.12
C ASN A 239 4.02 27.21 -22.92
N MET A 240 2.77 27.47 -23.27
CA MET A 240 1.77 26.42 -23.33
C MET A 240 2.12 25.49 -24.50
N PRO A 241 2.46 24.23 -24.23
CA PRO A 241 2.67 23.29 -25.32
C PRO A 241 1.36 23.10 -26.07
N GLU A 242 1.47 22.83 -27.36
CA GLU A 242 0.30 22.47 -28.16
C GLU A 242 -0.36 21.22 -27.54
N VAL A 243 -1.68 21.30 -27.30
CA VAL A 243 -2.42 20.20 -26.72
C VAL A 243 -2.46 19.05 -27.72
N LYS A 244 -1.74 17.98 -27.41
CA LYS A 244 -1.80 16.72 -28.15
C LYS A 244 -2.91 15.85 -27.59
N TYR A 245 -3.96 15.68 -28.35
CA TYR A 245 -5.02 14.72 -28.01
C TYR A 245 -4.54 13.30 -28.29
N CYS A 246 -5.06 12.34 -27.48
CA CYS A 246 -4.80 10.92 -27.72
C CYS A 246 -5.38 10.52 -29.08
N ASP A 247 -4.53 9.98 -29.95
CA ASP A 247 -4.99 9.38 -31.21
C ASP A 247 -5.39 7.92 -30.96
N PHE A 248 -6.68 7.69 -30.80
CA PHE A 248 -7.24 6.35 -30.62
C PHE A 248 -7.01 5.43 -31.82
N ASN A 249 -6.68 5.96 -33.01
CA ASN A 249 -6.37 5.16 -34.19
C ASN A 249 -4.98 4.50 -34.08
N SER A 250 -4.11 5.01 -33.22
CA SER A 250 -2.79 4.43 -32.96
C SER A 250 -2.87 3.13 -32.14
N ILE A 251 -4.00 2.88 -31.43
CA ILE A 251 -4.20 1.70 -30.60
C ILE A 251 -4.44 0.48 -31.51
N GLN A 252 -3.56 -0.48 -31.44
CA GLN A 252 -3.68 -1.72 -32.16
C GLN A 252 -4.70 -2.65 -31.52
N GLN A 253 -5.45 -3.38 -32.36
CA GLN A 253 -6.50 -4.29 -31.92
C GLN A 253 -6.33 -5.65 -32.57
N LYS A 254 -6.54 -6.71 -31.79
CA LYS A 254 -6.55 -8.07 -32.29
C LYS A 254 -7.68 -8.87 -31.65
N GLN A 255 -8.50 -9.50 -32.48
CA GLN A 255 -9.47 -10.48 -32.00
C GLN A 255 -8.74 -11.77 -31.62
N ILE A 256 -8.84 -12.18 -30.35
CA ILE A 256 -8.21 -13.41 -29.85
C ILE A 256 -9.14 -14.59 -30.08
N ASN A 257 -10.41 -14.44 -29.72
CA ASN A 257 -11.48 -15.42 -29.97
C ASN A 257 -12.84 -14.67 -30.04
N THR A 258 -13.94 -15.40 -30.12
CA THR A 258 -15.29 -14.81 -30.24
C THR A 258 -15.69 -13.90 -29.09
N ARG A 259 -15.07 -14.04 -27.90
CA ARG A 259 -15.42 -13.30 -26.68
C ARG A 259 -14.32 -12.35 -26.21
N SER A 260 -13.09 -12.50 -26.71
CA SER A 260 -11.92 -11.78 -26.19
C SER A 260 -11.24 -10.96 -27.27
N LYS A 261 -11.01 -9.70 -26.98
CA LYS A 261 -10.31 -8.74 -27.83
C LYS A 261 -9.11 -8.15 -27.09
N LEU A 262 -7.96 -8.10 -27.74
CA LEU A 262 -6.76 -7.47 -27.24
C LEU A 262 -6.66 -6.05 -27.81
N PHE A 263 -6.37 -5.10 -26.94
CA PHE A 263 -5.94 -3.75 -27.29
C PHE A 263 -4.51 -3.59 -26.79
N TYR A 264 -3.61 -3.08 -27.60
CA TYR A 264 -2.22 -2.94 -27.21
C TYR A 264 -1.54 -1.77 -27.92
N ASN A 265 -0.51 -1.26 -27.27
CA ASN A 265 0.39 -0.27 -27.82
C ASN A 265 1.79 -0.50 -27.24
N LEU A 266 2.81 0.02 -27.92
CA LEU A 266 4.18 0.00 -27.42
C LEU A 266 4.34 1.08 -26.34
N ASN A 267 5.13 0.79 -25.32
CA ASN A 267 5.61 1.79 -24.37
C ASN A 267 6.84 2.47 -24.96
N PRO A 268 6.79 3.78 -25.29
CA PRO A 268 7.94 4.48 -25.90
C PRO A 268 8.98 4.96 -24.88
N GLU A 269 8.68 4.89 -23.57
CA GLU A 269 9.48 5.49 -22.52
C GLU A 269 10.49 4.51 -21.90
N ASN A 270 10.11 3.23 -21.78
CA ASN A 270 10.94 2.19 -21.14
C ASN A 270 10.43 0.78 -21.48
N ASP A 271 11.13 -0.24 -20.96
CA ASP A 271 10.82 -1.67 -21.17
C ASP A 271 9.77 -2.23 -20.17
N VAL A 272 9.03 -1.37 -19.47
CA VAL A 272 8.00 -1.81 -18.53
C VAL A 272 6.67 -2.00 -19.26
N PHE A 273 6.09 -3.17 -19.14
CA PHE A 273 4.73 -3.42 -19.62
C PHE A 273 3.70 -3.27 -18.50
N THR A 274 2.51 -2.85 -18.86
CA THR A 274 1.31 -2.97 -18.04
C THR A 274 0.26 -3.74 -18.81
N MET A 275 -0.37 -4.72 -18.16
CA MET A 275 -1.41 -5.56 -18.76
C MET A 275 -2.63 -5.60 -17.84
N THR A 276 -3.82 -5.46 -18.42
CA THR A 276 -5.09 -5.62 -17.70
C THR A 276 -5.98 -6.61 -18.41
N LEU A 277 -6.33 -7.70 -17.73
CA LEU A 277 -7.43 -8.58 -18.14
C LEU A 277 -8.70 -8.03 -17.52
N LYS A 278 -9.68 -7.68 -18.33
CA LYS A 278 -10.97 -7.13 -17.92
C LYS A 278 -12.08 -8.11 -18.22
N TYR A 279 -12.75 -8.58 -17.19
CA TYR A 279 -13.88 -9.52 -17.29
C TYR A 279 -15.19 -8.76 -17.12
N GLY A 280 -16.20 -9.05 -17.95
CA GLY A 280 -17.49 -8.35 -18.00
C GLY A 280 -18.46 -8.76 -16.89
N ILE A 281 -17.95 -8.95 -15.67
CA ILE A 281 -18.73 -9.34 -14.51
C ILE A 281 -18.18 -8.67 -13.26
N GLY A 282 -19.06 -8.18 -12.38
CA GLY A 282 -18.70 -7.50 -11.15
C GLY A 282 -19.64 -7.84 -9.99
N THR A 283 -19.51 -7.10 -8.90
CA THR A 283 -20.21 -7.36 -7.63
C THR A 283 -21.72 -7.22 -7.73
N LYS A 284 -22.26 -6.43 -8.67
CA LYS A 284 -23.72 -6.34 -8.90
C LYS A 284 -24.35 -7.67 -9.34
N LYS A 285 -23.63 -8.47 -10.11
CA LYS A 285 -24.10 -9.79 -10.54
C LYS A 285 -23.66 -10.90 -9.59
N MET A 286 -22.46 -10.78 -9.02
CA MET A 286 -21.84 -11.77 -8.15
C MET A 286 -21.29 -11.12 -6.88
N PRO A 287 -22.11 -10.82 -5.86
CA PRO A 287 -21.68 -10.10 -4.65
C PRO A 287 -20.53 -10.77 -3.90
N LYS A 288 -20.42 -12.10 -3.95
CA LYS A 288 -19.34 -12.86 -3.33
C LYS A 288 -17.99 -12.69 -4.04
N LEU A 289 -18.00 -12.18 -5.27
CA LEU A 289 -16.78 -11.96 -6.06
C LEU A 289 -15.83 -10.95 -5.37
N GLU A 290 -16.37 -9.99 -4.61
CA GLU A 290 -15.57 -9.08 -3.77
C GLU A 290 -14.60 -9.85 -2.87
N TYR A 291 -15.11 -10.87 -2.17
CA TYR A 291 -14.33 -11.67 -1.22
C TYR A 291 -13.41 -12.66 -1.95
N ALA A 292 -13.88 -13.26 -3.04
CA ALA A 292 -13.07 -14.15 -3.86
C ALA A 292 -11.85 -13.42 -4.44
N VAL A 293 -12.05 -12.23 -4.99
CA VAL A 293 -10.99 -11.37 -5.56
C VAL A 293 -10.03 -10.87 -4.47
N ALA A 294 -10.54 -10.50 -3.30
CA ALA A 294 -9.69 -10.11 -2.17
C ALA A 294 -8.75 -11.26 -1.75
N LEU A 295 -9.25 -12.51 -1.71
CA LEU A 295 -8.42 -13.68 -1.42
C LEU A 295 -7.42 -13.98 -2.52
N MET A 296 -7.78 -13.78 -3.80
CA MET A 296 -6.85 -13.98 -4.93
C MET A 296 -5.58 -13.15 -4.83
N ASN A 297 -5.64 -11.96 -4.23
CA ASN A 297 -4.45 -11.14 -4.00
C ASN A 297 -3.41 -11.80 -3.07
N ASN A 298 -3.83 -12.79 -2.30
CA ASN A 298 -2.99 -13.54 -1.39
C ASN A 298 -3.07 -15.06 -1.65
N ALA A 299 -3.51 -15.48 -2.83
CA ALA A 299 -3.62 -16.88 -3.18
C ALA A 299 -2.28 -17.49 -3.57
N GLY A 300 -2.11 -18.74 -3.22
CA GLY A 300 -1.12 -19.62 -3.82
C GLY A 300 -1.63 -20.25 -5.10
N MET A 301 -1.06 -21.39 -5.46
CA MET A 301 -1.43 -22.14 -6.66
C MET A 301 -1.40 -23.64 -6.37
N LEU A 302 -2.45 -24.34 -6.79
CA LEU A 302 -2.50 -25.80 -6.68
C LEU A 302 -1.45 -26.47 -7.59
N PRO A 303 -0.91 -27.68 -7.23
CA PRO A 303 -1.29 -28.39 -6.01
C PRO A 303 -0.62 -27.86 -4.74
N ASP A 304 0.64 -27.35 -4.78
CA ASP A 304 1.47 -27.21 -3.57
C ASP A 304 2.23 -25.87 -3.47
N ILE A 305 1.90 -24.89 -4.30
CA ILE A 305 2.58 -23.58 -4.23
C ILE A 305 1.84 -22.66 -3.26
N GLU A 306 2.51 -22.37 -2.14
CA GLU A 306 2.03 -21.45 -1.12
C GLU A 306 2.04 -20.00 -1.60
N PRO A 307 1.21 -19.11 -1.00
CA PRO A 307 1.10 -17.71 -1.41
C PRO A 307 2.44 -16.98 -1.49
N LEU A 308 3.29 -17.13 -0.50
CA LEU A 308 4.61 -16.48 -0.47
C LEU A 308 5.52 -17.00 -1.59
N ALA A 309 5.49 -18.31 -1.87
CA ALA A 309 6.29 -18.90 -2.95
C ALA A 309 5.83 -18.39 -4.32
N PHE A 310 4.52 -18.26 -4.55
CA PHE A 310 3.98 -17.67 -5.78
C PHE A 310 4.43 -16.20 -5.94
N LYS A 311 4.33 -15.41 -4.87
CA LYS A 311 4.75 -13.98 -4.89
C LYS A 311 6.25 -13.83 -5.16
N ARG A 312 7.08 -14.68 -4.57
CA ARG A 312 8.52 -14.73 -4.83
C ARG A 312 8.82 -15.09 -6.29
N ALA A 313 8.15 -16.10 -6.83
CA ALA A 313 8.31 -16.48 -8.23
C ALA A 313 7.90 -15.35 -9.20
N MET A 314 6.86 -14.58 -8.89
CA MET A 314 6.51 -13.37 -9.64
C MET A 314 7.59 -12.28 -9.47
N GLY A 315 8.12 -12.09 -8.26
CA GLY A 315 9.20 -11.16 -7.97
C GLY A 315 10.50 -11.47 -8.72
N GLU A 316 10.88 -12.74 -8.82
CA GLU A 316 12.04 -13.20 -9.62
C GLU A 316 11.88 -12.89 -11.12
N LEU A 317 10.63 -12.83 -11.61
CA LEU A 317 10.29 -12.38 -12.95
C LEU A 317 10.12 -10.85 -13.04
N ASN A 318 10.50 -10.12 -11.99
CA ASN A 318 10.31 -8.67 -11.90
C ASN A 318 8.88 -8.24 -12.24
N ALA A 319 7.90 -9.07 -11.93
CA ALA A 319 6.49 -8.85 -12.20
C ALA A 319 5.68 -8.81 -10.90
N ASN A 320 4.59 -8.09 -10.92
CA ASN A 320 3.56 -8.17 -9.89
C ASN A 320 2.19 -8.32 -10.52
N CYS A 321 1.26 -8.90 -9.78
CA CYS A 321 -0.13 -8.96 -10.20
C CYS A 321 -1.06 -8.54 -9.07
N THR A 322 -2.18 -7.94 -9.43
CA THR A 322 -3.22 -7.48 -8.51
C THR A 322 -4.58 -7.79 -9.10
N TYR A 323 -5.48 -8.27 -8.27
CA TYR A 323 -6.86 -8.53 -8.61
C TYR A 323 -7.75 -7.44 -8.00
N ALA A 324 -8.69 -6.95 -8.76
CA ALA A 324 -9.67 -5.95 -8.33
C ALA A 324 -11.05 -6.25 -8.93
N VAL A 325 -12.10 -5.76 -8.28
CA VAL A 325 -13.46 -5.87 -8.78
C VAL A 325 -14.23 -4.60 -8.43
N ASP A 326 -15.02 -4.14 -9.38
CA ASP A 326 -16.01 -3.08 -9.18
C ASP A 326 -17.44 -3.64 -9.39
N ASP A 327 -18.40 -2.76 -9.46
CA ASP A 327 -19.80 -3.11 -9.67
C ASP A 327 -20.06 -3.95 -10.92
N ASN A 328 -19.32 -3.70 -11.99
CA ASN A 328 -19.60 -4.23 -13.32
C ASN A 328 -18.49 -5.12 -13.88
N TYR A 329 -17.26 -4.98 -13.39
CA TYR A 329 -16.10 -5.63 -13.97
C TYR A 329 -15.17 -6.19 -12.90
N MET A 330 -14.53 -7.29 -13.25
CA MET A 330 -13.37 -7.80 -12.53
C MET A 330 -12.11 -7.56 -13.38
N TYR A 331 -11.02 -7.24 -12.70
CA TYR A 331 -9.73 -6.91 -13.31
C TYR A 331 -8.63 -7.78 -12.75
N VAL A 332 -7.75 -8.24 -13.63
CA VAL A 332 -6.45 -8.80 -13.26
C VAL A 332 -5.39 -7.92 -13.90
N MET A 333 -4.64 -7.20 -13.09
CA MET A 333 -3.63 -6.26 -13.53
C MET A 333 -2.25 -6.85 -13.28
N MET A 334 -1.37 -6.77 -14.25
CA MET A 334 0.01 -7.20 -14.13
C MET A 334 0.94 -6.13 -14.72
N SER A 335 2.07 -5.89 -14.07
CA SER A 335 3.17 -5.08 -14.61
C SER A 335 4.50 -5.79 -14.41
N GLY A 336 5.46 -5.51 -15.28
CA GLY A 336 6.78 -6.11 -15.23
C GLY A 336 7.65 -5.66 -16.41
N TYR A 337 8.83 -6.25 -16.56
CA TYR A 337 9.67 -5.97 -17.73
C TYR A 337 9.31 -6.87 -18.91
N GLU A 338 9.34 -6.32 -20.15
CA GLU A 338 8.96 -7.02 -21.38
C GLU A 338 9.68 -8.35 -21.57
N LYS A 339 10.96 -8.44 -21.21
CA LYS A 339 11.77 -9.66 -21.30
C LYS A 339 11.18 -10.85 -20.55
N ASP A 340 10.43 -10.61 -19.49
CA ASP A 340 9.85 -11.62 -18.61
C ASP A 340 8.33 -11.83 -18.83
N LEU A 341 7.71 -11.03 -19.71
CA LEU A 341 6.26 -11.00 -19.96
C LEU A 341 5.66 -12.41 -20.18
N VAL A 342 6.26 -13.22 -21.07
CA VAL A 342 5.72 -14.53 -21.41
C VAL A 342 5.71 -15.45 -20.20
N LYS A 343 6.81 -15.48 -19.43
CA LYS A 343 6.92 -16.32 -18.23
C LYS A 343 5.95 -15.86 -17.14
N ALA A 344 5.84 -14.56 -16.94
CA ALA A 344 4.90 -13.97 -15.99
C ALA A 344 3.43 -14.29 -16.37
N CYS A 345 3.07 -14.18 -17.65
CA CYS A 345 1.75 -14.60 -18.14
C CYS A 345 1.48 -16.07 -17.91
N GLN A 346 2.46 -16.96 -18.13
CA GLN A 346 2.31 -18.39 -17.88
C GLN A 346 2.06 -18.69 -16.40
N LEU A 347 2.79 -18.03 -15.51
CA LEU A 347 2.65 -18.19 -14.07
C LEU A 347 1.28 -17.66 -13.59
N LEU A 348 0.90 -16.45 -14.04
CA LEU A 348 -0.40 -15.85 -13.75
C LEU A 348 -1.57 -16.71 -14.25
N SER A 349 -1.48 -17.24 -15.48
CA SER A 349 -2.52 -18.11 -16.04
C SER A 349 -2.75 -19.37 -15.20
N LYS A 350 -1.67 -19.96 -14.68
CA LYS A 350 -1.78 -21.13 -13.79
C LYS A 350 -2.46 -20.76 -12.46
N GLN A 351 -2.15 -19.60 -11.88
CA GLN A 351 -2.81 -19.16 -10.65
C GLN A 351 -4.31 -18.91 -10.88
N ILE A 352 -4.68 -18.25 -11.99
CA ILE A 352 -6.10 -18.01 -12.33
C ILE A 352 -6.86 -19.34 -12.48
N LEU A 353 -6.27 -20.34 -13.16
CA LEU A 353 -6.91 -21.63 -13.41
C LEU A 353 -6.95 -22.53 -12.18
N PHE A 354 -5.92 -22.47 -11.34
CA PHE A 354 -5.72 -23.37 -10.20
C PHE A 354 -5.37 -22.61 -8.92
N PRO A 355 -6.23 -21.69 -8.46
CA PRO A 355 -5.96 -20.92 -7.27
C PRO A 355 -5.98 -21.79 -6.01
N LYS A 356 -5.05 -21.53 -5.09
CA LYS A 356 -5.04 -22.10 -3.74
C LYS A 356 -5.39 -21.01 -2.77
N LEU A 357 -6.65 -20.93 -2.35
CA LEU A 357 -7.15 -20.00 -1.34
C LEU A 357 -6.96 -20.60 0.05
N ASP A 358 -6.87 -19.75 1.08
CA ASP A 358 -6.57 -20.13 2.45
C ASP A 358 -7.68 -19.72 3.43
N ASP A 359 -8.11 -20.66 4.31
CA ASP A 359 -9.19 -20.43 5.29
C ASP A 359 -8.83 -19.40 6.35
N LYS A 360 -7.58 -19.32 6.81
CA LYS A 360 -7.17 -18.33 7.80
C LYS A 360 -7.26 -16.92 7.21
N GLN A 361 -6.89 -16.77 5.94
CA GLN A 361 -7.04 -15.49 5.25
C GLN A 361 -8.52 -15.12 5.05
N LEU A 362 -9.38 -16.09 4.79
CA LEU A 362 -10.82 -15.85 4.74
C LEU A 362 -11.33 -15.36 6.11
N GLN A 363 -10.94 -15.99 7.21
CA GLN A 363 -11.33 -15.55 8.56
C GLN A 363 -10.82 -14.13 8.85
N SER A 364 -9.58 -13.81 8.49
CA SER A 364 -9.02 -12.48 8.63
C SER A 364 -9.79 -11.44 7.80
N LEU A 365 -10.17 -11.78 6.57
CA LEU A 365 -10.96 -10.93 5.68
C LEU A 365 -12.37 -10.67 6.24
N ILE A 366 -13.03 -11.71 6.76
CA ILE A 366 -14.33 -11.60 7.44
C ILE A 366 -14.20 -10.67 8.66
N GLY A 367 -13.19 -10.88 9.52
CA GLY A 367 -12.92 -10.02 10.67
C GLY A 367 -12.72 -8.56 10.28
N SER A 368 -11.94 -8.30 9.22
CA SER A 368 -11.74 -6.96 8.67
C SER A 368 -13.04 -6.33 8.16
N ALA A 369 -13.88 -7.11 7.47
CA ALA A 369 -15.19 -6.65 7.00
C ALA A 369 -16.13 -6.28 8.14
N PHE A 370 -16.16 -7.06 9.23
CA PHE A 370 -16.91 -6.71 10.44
C PHE A 370 -16.44 -5.38 11.03
N GLY A 371 -15.14 -5.21 11.21
CA GLY A 371 -14.54 -3.97 11.73
C GLY A 371 -14.88 -2.76 10.88
N SER A 372 -14.69 -2.87 9.56
CA SER A 372 -15.00 -1.81 8.59
C SER A 372 -16.47 -1.39 8.64
N ARG A 373 -17.39 -2.35 8.68
CA ARG A 373 -18.83 -2.08 8.75
C ARG A 373 -19.28 -1.43 10.06
N GLN A 374 -18.54 -1.70 11.13
CA GLN A 374 -18.77 -1.01 12.39
C GLN A 374 -18.32 0.45 12.33
N MET A 375 -17.20 0.72 11.65
CA MET A 375 -16.70 2.08 11.42
C MET A 375 -17.64 2.91 10.53
N GLU A 376 -18.24 2.32 9.50
CA GLU A 376 -19.20 2.97 8.61
C GLU A 376 -20.30 3.70 9.36
N LYS A 377 -20.81 3.08 10.42
CA LYS A 377 -21.91 3.65 11.25
C LYS A 377 -21.54 4.94 11.97
N SER A 378 -20.25 5.22 12.09
CA SER A 378 -19.73 6.40 12.80
C SER A 378 -19.13 7.43 11.85
N SER A 379 -18.98 7.09 10.57
CA SER A 379 -18.44 7.97 9.54
C SER A 379 -19.57 8.77 8.90
N ILE A 380 -19.58 10.09 9.11
CA ILE A 380 -20.59 11.00 8.55
C ILE A 380 -20.59 10.89 7.01
N GLY A 381 -19.40 10.86 6.38
CA GLY A 381 -19.31 10.76 4.92
C GLY A 381 -19.84 9.43 4.38
N THR A 382 -19.63 8.31 5.08
CA THR A 382 -20.17 7.01 4.68
C THR A 382 -21.70 6.97 4.83
N LEU A 383 -22.21 7.54 5.91
CA LEU A 383 -23.67 7.65 6.13
C LEU A 383 -24.33 8.55 5.06
N GLU A 384 -23.70 9.67 4.73
CA GLU A 384 -24.15 10.57 3.66
C GLU A 384 -24.16 9.85 2.31
N SER A 385 -23.09 9.14 1.96
CA SER A 385 -23.00 8.37 0.72
C SER A 385 -24.05 7.26 0.65
N ALA A 386 -24.26 6.51 1.75
CA ALA A 386 -25.28 5.47 1.83
C ALA A 386 -26.70 6.05 1.68
N LEU A 387 -26.98 7.18 2.34
CA LEU A 387 -28.27 7.87 2.24
C LEU A 387 -28.51 8.41 0.84
N THR A 388 -27.52 9.04 0.23
CA THR A 388 -27.58 9.55 -1.14
C THR A 388 -27.85 8.43 -2.14
N SER A 389 -27.10 7.31 -2.03
CA SER A 389 -27.33 6.13 -2.85
C SER A 389 -28.74 5.57 -2.68
N TYR A 390 -29.25 5.51 -1.44
CA TYR A 390 -30.62 5.06 -1.19
C TYR A 390 -31.67 6.02 -1.76
N VAL A 391 -31.49 7.33 -1.65
CA VAL A 391 -32.41 8.32 -2.23
C VAL A 391 -32.50 8.16 -3.75
N LEU A 392 -31.37 7.92 -4.41
CA LEU A 392 -31.29 7.78 -5.87
C LEU A 392 -31.78 6.42 -6.38
N TYR A 393 -31.39 5.34 -5.72
CA TYR A 393 -31.53 3.96 -6.24
C TYR A 393 -32.46 3.07 -5.41
N LYS A 394 -32.98 3.56 -4.25
CA LYS A 394 -33.87 2.82 -3.35
C LYS A 394 -33.26 1.46 -2.96
N ASP A 395 -34.03 0.39 -3.13
CA ASP A 395 -33.61 -0.97 -2.80
C ASP A 395 -32.46 -1.50 -3.67
N SER A 396 -32.18 -0.84 -4.78
CA SER A 396 -31.04 -1.13 -5.66
C SER A 396 -29.76 -0.36 -5.28
N SER A 397 -29.76 0.33 -4.12
CA SER A 397 -28.56 1.02 -3.65
C SER A 397 -27.45 0.03 -3.31
N ASP A 398 -26.21 0.36 -3.64
CA ASP A 398 -25.04 -0.50 -3.45
C ASP A 398 -24.88 -0.94 -1.98
N TYR A 399 -25.23 -0.04 -1.05
CA TYR A 399 -25.20 -0.33 0.38
C TYR A 399 -26.14 -1.49 0.79
N LEU A 400 -27.30 -1.62 0.16
CA LEU A 400 -28.28 -2.67 0.44
C LEU A 400 -28.03 -3.95 -0.37
N GLN A 401 -27.35 -3.86 -1.50
CA GLN A 401 -27.06 -5.01 -2.36
C GLN A 401 -25.85 -5.83 -1.91
N ARG A 402 -25.03 -5.31 -1.01
CA ARG A 402 -23.88 -6.03 -0.47
C ARG A 402 -24.31 -7.20 0.42
N ILE A 403 -23.46 -8.22 0.54
CA ILE A 403 -23.71 -9.37 1.45
C ILE A 403 -23.98 -8.86 2.87
N PRO A 404 -25.10 -9.21 3.51
CA PRO A 404 -25.38 -8.82 4.87
C PRO A 404 -24.27 -9.26 5.84
N THR A 405 -24.00 -8.46 6.87
CA THR A 405 -22.89 -8.75 7.80
C THR A 405 -23.04 -10.12 8.47
N ARG A 406 -24.28 -10.53 8.81
CA ARG A 406 -24.57 -11.83 9.41
C ARG A 406 -24.22 -13.01 8.49
N ASP A 407 -24.29 -12.82 7.19
CA ASP A 407 -24.13 -13.87 6.19
C ASP A 407 -22.64 -14.01 5.77
N LEU A 408 -21.74 -13.13 6.26
CA LEU A 408 -20.31 -13.21 5.98
C LEU A 408 -19.65 -14.44 6.62
N ILE A 409 -20.18 -14.92 7.75
CA ILE A 409 -19.66 -16.11 8.43
C ILE A 409 -19.93 -17.40 7.64
N ASP A 410 -20.88 -17.38 6.71
CA ASP A 410 -21.25 -18.51 5.87
C ASP A 410 -20.40 -18.60 4.58
N LEU A 411 -19.48 -17.66 4.37
CA LEU A 411 -18.55 -17.71 3.25
C LEU A 411 -17.60 -18.89 3.40
N SER A 412 -17.38 -19.63 2.30
CA SER A 412 -16.45 -20.77 2.27
C SER A 412 -15.49 -20.66 1.10
N ILE A 413 -14.27 -21.20 1.26
CA ILE A 413 -13.24 -21.26 0.22
C ILE A 413 -13.77 -21.93 -1.05
N THR A 414 -14.51 -23.04 -0.89
CA THR A 414 -15.06 -23.78 -2.03
C THR A 414 -16.03 -22.95 -2.86
N ASP A 415 -16.94 -22.23 -2.18
CA ASP A 415 -17.89 -21.36 -2.87
C ASP A 415 -17.18 -20.18 -3.54
N LEU A 416 -16.26 -19.52 -2.84
CA LEU A 416 -15.50 -18.38 -3.38
C LEU A 416 -14.62 -18.78 -4.57
N THR A 417 -13.99 -19.97 -4.52
CA THR A 417 -13.24 -20.51 -5.67
C THR A 417 -14.16 -20.73 -6.86
N THR A 418 -15.34 -21.33 -6.64
CA THR A 418 -16.34 -21.54 -7.70
C THR A 418 -16.83 -20.23 -8.30
N GLN A 419 -17.08 -19.20 -7.47
CA GLN A 419 -17.49 -17.88 -7.93
C GLN A 419 -16.40 -17.21 -8.78
N PHE A 420 -15.14 -17.32 -8.36
CA PHE A 420 -14.02 -16.77 -9.13
C PHE A 420 -13.85 -17.47 -10.47
N GLN A 421 -13.88 -18.81 -10.49
CA GLN A 421 -13.76 -19.61 -11.72
C GLN A 421 -14.94 -19.37 -12.67
N ALA A 422 -16.13 -19.11 -12.16
CA ALA A 422 -17.27 -18.77 -13.01
C ALA A 422 -17.16 -17.36 -13.61
N ALA A 423 -16.36 -16.49 -13.04
CA ALA A 423 -16.13 -15.12 -13.52
C ALA A 423 -14.99 -15.04 -14.54
N THR A 424 -14.05 -15.99 -14.56
CA THR A 424 -12.89 -16.03 -15.46
C THR A 424 -13.08 -16.98 -16.63
#